data_20cb949a9661152dd7e04643a16a306a
#
_entry.id   20cb949a9661152dd7e04643a16a306a
#
_cell.length_a   1.000
_cell.length_b   1.000
_cell.length_c   1.000
_cell.angle_alpha   90.00
_cell.angle_beta   90.00
_cell.angle_gamma   90.00
#
_symmetry.space_group_name_H-M   'P 1'
#
loop_
_entity.id
_entity.type
_entity.pdbx_description
1 polymer ?
#
loop_
_entity_poly.entity_id
_entity_poly.type
_entity_poly.pdbx_seq_one_letter_code
_entity_poly.pdbx_strand_id
1 'polypeptide(L)'
;MAEQKEDLTYRLDNVEAKYPRIDRTYRWSNADSMTVPCEPKEANAAYSLSFVMDKSQADALWKRMREVYTARQKTESSWPNKFAKPFTETDDGRWEYKTVLKGAYGKEATRPPMVVDSVNKKLGEDFKLTSGSTVNLSFVFVPYYMATGVGAGVSLRLRAVQVVDYVPMKESSPFDSVEGGFSAGSTDNVSPFGAKVEKEATADAEEDWEDEAPVKEPKKMQVKKAAPKEEKQELAAVIDDWDD
;
A
#
# COMPACT_ATOMS: atom_id res chain seq x y z
N MET A 1 23.82 -35.15 13.71
CA MET A 1 24.02 -34.42 12.47
C MET A 1 23.35 -33.06 12.67
N ALA A 2 24.11 -31.97 12.67
CA ALA A 2 23.54 -30.64 12.77
C ALA A 2 22.77 -30.37 11.49
N GLU A 3 21.44 -30.19 11.59
CA GLU A 3 20.63 -29.67 10.51
C GLU A 3 21.22 -28.32 10.10
N GLN A 4 21.80 -28.25 8.91
CA GLN A 4 22.15 -26.98 8.29
C GLN A 4 20.85 -26.22 8.12
N LYS A 5 20.62 -25.25 8.99
CA LYS A 5 19.52 -24.30 8.87
C LYS A 5 19.71 -23.59 7.53
N GLU A 6 18.95 -23.98 6.53
CA GLU A 6 19.02 -23.35 5.22
C GLU A 6 18.86 -21.84 5.38
N ASP A 7 19.79 -21.07 4.85
CA ASP A 7 19.67 -19.61 4.82
C ASP A 7 18.60 -19.22 3.81
N LEU A 8 17.37 -19.06 4.31
CA LEU A 8 16.22 -18.65 3.52
C LEU A 8 16.16 -17.13 3.30
N THR A 9 17.14 -16.39 3.84
CA THR A 9 17.19 -14.93 3.68
C THR A 9 17.88 -14.59 2.37
N TYR A 10 17.32 -13.60 1.66
CA TYR A 10 17.89 -13.07 0.41
C TYR A 10 17.82 -11.55 0.42
N ARG A 11 18.88 -10.94 -0.10
CA ARG A 11 18.95 -9.50 -0.31
C ARG A 11 18.97 -9.18 -1.81
N LEU A 12 18.20 -8.21 -2.20
CA LEU A 12 18.13 -7.68 -3.55
C LEU A 12 18.40 -6.18 -3.49
N ASP A 13 19.42 -5.72 -4.19
CA ASP A 13 19.90 -4.35 -4.09
C ASP A 13 19.50 -3.52 -5.31
N ASN A 14 19.33 -2.20 -5.11
CA ASN A 14 19.11 -1.22 -6.17
C ASN A 14 17.94 -1.55 -7.10
N VAL A 15 16.79 -1.84 -6.54
CA VAL A 15 15.55 -2.04 -7.29
C VAL A 15 14.62 -0.85 -7.14
N GLU A 16 13.81 -0.61 -8.15
CA GLU A 16 12.81 0.45 -8.14
C GLU A 16 11.54 0.00 -7.41
N ALA A 17 11.11 0.77 -6.42
CA ALA A 17 9.87 0.52 -5.70
C ALA A 17 8.65 1.00 -6.53
N LYS A 18 7.61 0.16 -6.60
CA LYS A 18 6.31 0.52 -7.19
C LYS A 18 5.18 0.25 -6.21
N TYR A 19 4.25 1.17 -6.13
CA TYR A 19 3.04 1.05 -5.30
C TYR A 19 3.28 0.54 -3.88
N PRO A 20 4.24 1.14 -3.13
CA PRO A 20 4.58 0.70 -1.79
C PRO A 20 3.41 0.94 -0.83
N ARG A 21 3.06 -0.09 -0.06
CA ARG A 21 2.05 -0.10 0.98
C ARG A 21 2.61 -0.90 2.15
N ILE A 22 3.61 -0.32 2.83
CA ILE A 22 4.38 -0.97 3.88
C ILE A 22 4.36 -0.22 5.21
N ASP A 23 3.79 0.99 5.23
CA ASP A 23 3.56 1.82 6.41
C ASP A 23 2.50 1.22 7.34
N ARG A 24 1.44 0.68 6.76
CA ARG A 24 0.32 0.02 7.43
C ARG A 24 -0.26 -1.08 6.57
N THR A 25 -1.25 -1.81 7.06
CA THR A 25 -1.98 -2.81 6.29
C THR A 25 -3.06 -2.18 5.43
N TYR A 26 -3.28 -2.79 4.27
CA TYR A 26 -4.29 -2.40 3.30
C TYR A 26 -5.07 -3.61 2.84
N ARG A 27 -6.33 -3.40 2.46
CA ARG A 27 -7.17 -4.39 1.80
C ARG A 27 -7.90 -3.80 0.60
N TRP A 28 -8.34 -4.63 -0.29
CA TRP A 28 -9.24 -4.20 -1.37
C TRP A 28 -10.65 -4.00 -0.83
N SER A 29 -11.26 -2.86 -1.11
CA SER A 29 -12.67 -2.55 -0.83
C SER A 29 -13.48 -2.69 -2.11
N ASN A 30 -14.43 -3.64 -2.13
CA ASN A 30 -15.32 -3.79 -3.26
C ASN A 30 -16.33 -2.64 -3.36
N ALA A 31 -16.67 -2.02 -2.23
CA ALA A 31 -17.59 -0.88 -2.19
C ALA A 31 -16.99 0.36 -2.89
N ASP A 32 -15.70 0.61 -2.64
CA ASP A 32 -15.01 1.79 -3.15
C ASP A 32 -14.23 1.48 -4.43
N SER A 33 -14.15 0.21 -4.85
CA SER A 33 -13.31 -0.27 -5.96
C SER A 33 -11.86 0.19 -5.87
N MET A 34 -11.33 0.28 -4.65
CA MET A 34 -9.97 0.73 -4.37
C MET A 34 -9.34 0.01 -3.18
N THR A 35 -8.03 0.16 -3.05
CA THR A 35 -7.31 -0.33 -1.89
C THR A 35 -7.35 0.70 -0.77
N VAL A 36 -7.87 0.29 0.39
CA VAL A 36 -8.05 1.15 1.57
C VAL A 36 -7.20 0.68 2.74
N PRO A 37 -6.75 1.58 3.63
CA PRO A 37 -6.13 1.21 4.89
C PRO A 37 -7.10 0.39 5.75
N CYS A 38 -6.56 -0.55 6.52
CA CYS A 38 -7.36 -1.43 7.39
C CYS A 38 -6.54 -1.90 8.59
N GLU A 39 -7.22 -2.50 9.57
CA GLU A 39 -6.56 -3.11 10.70
C GLU A 39 -5.84 -4.42 10.31
N PRO A 40 -4.70 -4.76 10.92
CA PRO A 40 -3.91 -5.94 10.54
C PRO A 40 -4.65 -7.27 10.63
N LYS A 41 -5.67 -7.36 11.49
CA LYS A 41 -6.48 -8.58 11.70
C LYS A 41 -7.71 -8.68 10.82
N GLU A 42 -8.00 -7.66 10.03
CA GLU A 42 -9.10 -7.70 9.08
C GLU A 42 -8.85 -8.72 7.94
N ALA A 43 -9.94 -9.20 7.35
CA ALA A 43 -9.85 -10.12 6.22
C ALA A 43 -9.10 -9.49 5.05
N ASN A 44 -8.14 -10.23 4.49
CA ASN A 44 -7.28 -9.80 3.37
C ASN A 44 -6.38 -8.59 3.66
N ALA A 45 -6.22 -8.21 4.94
CA ALA A 45 -5.25 -7.19 5.33
C ALA A 45 -3.82 -7.64 4.99
N ALA A 46 -3.06 -6.78 4.32
CA ALA A 46 -1.70 -7.09 3.93
C ALA A 46 -0.84 -5.83 3.75
N TYR A 47 0.46 -5.98 3.99
CA TYR A 47 1.49 -5.09 3.47
C TYR A 47 1.85 -5.56 2.06
N SER A 48 2.12 -4.66 1.14
CA SER A 48 2.54 -5.01 -0.22
C SER A 48 3.55 -4.03 -0.79
N LEU A 49 4.42 -4.54 -1.64
CA LEU A 49 5.39 -3.77 -2.40
C LEU A 49 5.62 -4.47 -3.73
N SER A 50 5.37 -3.79 -4.83
CA SER A 50 5.89 -4.18 -6.15
C SER A 50 7.27 -3.58 -6.31
N PHE A 51 8.16 -4.28 -6.98
CA PHE A 51 9.47 -3.76 -7.34
C PHE A 51 9.88 -4.23 -8.73
N VAL A 52 10.65 -3.38 -9.39
CA VAL A 52 11.18 -3.63 -10.73
C VAL A 52 12.68 -3.84 -10.65
N MET A 53 13.14 -4.85 -11.33
CA MET A 53 14.53 -5.31 -11.33
C MET A 53 15.01 -5.58 -12.74
N ASP A 54 16.32 -5.55 -12.95
CA ASP A 54 16.92 -5.92 -14.20
C ASP A 54 16.85 -7.43 -14.48
N LYS A 55 17.01 -7.81 -15.73
CA LYS A 55 16.98 -9.23 -16.14
C LYS A 55 17.99 -10.08 -15.37
N SER A 56 19.20 -9.57 -15.17
CA SER A 56 20.25 -10.29 -14.42
C SER A 56 19.86 -10.57 -12.96
N GLN A 57 19.24 -9.59 -12.31
CA GLN A 57 18.72 -9.71 -10.94
C GLN A 57 17.54 -10.70 -10.90
N ALA A 58 16.63 -10.62 -11.88
CA ALA A 58 15.51 -11.54 -12.00
C ALA A 58 15.94 -12.99 -12.19
N ASP A 59 16.96 -13.23 -13.00
CA ASP A 59 17.49 -14.57 -13.25
C ASP A 59 18.23 -15.12 -12.03
N ALA A 60 19.00 -14.30 -11.32
CA ALA A 60 19.66 -14.67 -10.07
C ALA A 60 18.64 -15.02 -8.97
N LEU A 61 17.61 -14.18 -8.80
CA LEU A 61 16.53 -14.41 -7.85
C LEU A 61 15.75 -15.69 -8.21
N TRP A 62 15.42 -15.88 -9.48
CA TRP A 62 14.74 -17.08 -9.96
C TRP A 62 15.56 -18.36 -9.72
N LYS A 63 16.87 -18.32 -9.94
CA LYS A 63 17.75 -19.43 -9.65
C LYS A 63 17.68 -19.80 -8.16
N ARG A 64 17.74 -18.79 -7.29
CA ARG A 64 17.67 -19.02 -5.84
C ARG A 64 16.31 -19.56 -5.39
N MET A 65 15.21 -19.04 -5.93
CA MET A 65 13.86 -19.56 -5.66
C MET A 65 13.75 -21.04 -6.03
N ARG A 66 14.30 -21.44 -7.18
CA ARG A 66 14.31 -22.86 -7.59
C ARG A 66 15.12 -23.74 -6.68
N GLU A 67 16.28 -23.27 -6.22
CA GLU A 67 17.12 -24.00 -5.27
C GLU A 67 16.38 -24.29 -3.97
N VAL A 68 15.76 -23.23 -3.37
CA VAL A 68 14.98 -23.33 -2.13
C VAL A 68 13.77 -24.24 -2.32
N TYR A 69 13.06 -24.12 -3.44
CA TYR A 69 11.94 -25.00 -3.74
C TYR A 69 12.36 -26.48 -3.85
N THR A 70 13.43 -26.74 -4.59
CA THR A 70 13.95 -28.10 -4.79
C THR A 70 14.45 -28.71 -3.49
N ALA A 71 15.08 -27.92 -2.63
CA ALA A 71 15.49 -28.37 -1.31
C ALA A 71 14.28 -28.82 -0.46
N ARG A 72 13.22 -28.00 -0.44
CA ARG A 72 11.98 -28.35 0.27
C ARG A 72 11.26 -29.56 -0.34
N GLN A 73 11.22 -29.64 -1.67
CA GLN A 73 10.59 -30.75 -2.39
C GLN A 73 11.22 -32.11 -2.05
N LYS A 74 12.53 -32.18 -1.77
CA LYS A 74 13.19 -33.42 -1.36
C LYS A 74 12.61 -33.99 -0.05
N THR A 75 12.08 -33.11 0.81
CA THR A 75 11.44 -33.51 2.07
C THR A 75 9.93 -33.72 1.92
N GLU A 76 9.33 -33.17 0.88
CA GLU A 76 7.88 -33.16 0.62
C GLU A 76 7.61 -33.82 -0.75
N SER A 77 7.61 -35.14 -0.81
CA SER A 77 7.51 -35.91 -2.06
C SER A 77 6.23 -35.68 -2.87
N SER A 78 5.18 -35.10 -2.27
CA SER A 78 3.92 -34.74 -2.95
C SER A 78 4.00 -33.48 -3.79
N TRP A 79 5.10 -32.72 -3.69
CA TRP A 79 5.25 -31.45 -4.40
C TRP A 79 5.60 -31.68 -5.87
N PRO A 80 5.04 -30.89 -6.81
CA PRO A 80 5.36 -31.00 -8.22
C PRO A 80 6.80 -30.62 -8.52
N ASN A 81 7.36 -31.22 -9.57
CA ASN A 81 8.76 -30.99 -9.95
C ASN A 81 9.03 -29.59 -10.55
N LYS A 82 7.99 -28.89 -10.95
CA LYS A 82 8.10 -27.59 -11.60
C LYS A 82 7.03 -26.63 -11.08
N PHE A 83 7.37 -25.35 -11.04
CA PHE A 83 6.45 -24.26 -10.80
C PHE A 83 6.75 -23.10 -11.76
N ALA A 84 5.77 -22.23 -11.98
CA ALA A 84 5.88 -21.13 -12.92
C ALA A 84 6.77 -20.01 -12.38
N LYS A 85 7.47 -19.30 -13.28
CA LYS A 85 8.22 -18.08 -12.96
C LYS A 85 7.21 -17.00 -12.59
N PRO A 86 7.30 -16.40 -11.37
CA PRO A 86 6.27 -15.50 -10.88
C PRO A 86 6.50 -14.03 -11.25
N PHE A 87 7.41 -13.75 -12.16
CA PHE A 87 7.76 -12.39 -12.58
C PHE A 87 7.01 -12.00 -13.84
N THR A 88 6.59 -10.74 -13.91
CA THR A 88 5.97 -10.14 -15.09
C THR A 88 6.99 -9.26 -15.80
N GLU A 89 7.14 -9.41 -17.10
CA GLU A 89 7.97 -8.51 -17.90
C GLU A 89 7.22 -7.19 -18.11
N THR A 90 7.93 -6.08 -17.91
CA THR A 90 7.43 -4.73 -18.13
C THR A 90 7.72 -4.28 -19.55
N ASP A 91 7.01 -3.26 -20.04
CA ASP A 91 7.15 -2.75 -21.43
C ASP A 91 8.58 -2.26 -21.77
N ASP A 92 9.35 -1.90 -20.76
CA ASP A 92 10.75 -1.47 -20.87
C ASP A 92 11.76 -2.63 -20.79
N GLY A 93 11.28 -3.88 -20.78
CA GLY A 93 12.13 -5.09 -20.76
C GLY A 93 12.73 -5.42 -19.41
N ARG A 94 12.29 -4.74 -18.34
CA ARG A 94 12.62 -5.08 -16.95
C ARG A 94 11.62 -6.10 -16.41
N TRP A 95 11.82 -6.55 -15.18
CA TRP A 95 11.00 -7.57 -14.55
C TRP A 95 10.38 -7.06 -13.26
N GLU A 96 9.07 -7.19 -13.14
CA GLU A 96 8.31 -6.81 -11.95
C GLU A 96 7.93 -8.04 -11.11
N TYR A 97 7.99 -7.88 -9.80
CA TYR A 97 7.44 -8.81 -8.84
C TYR A 97 6.73 -8.06 -7.71
N LYS A 98 5.57 -8.60 -7.29
CA LYS A 98 4.82 -8.07 -6.14
C LYS A 98 5.00 -8.98 -4.94
N THR A 99 5.58 -8.45 -3.88
CA THR A 99 5.63 -9.13 -2.58
C THR A 99 4.43 -8.74 -1.72
N VAL A 100 3.90 -9.72 -0.98
CA VAL A 100 2.75 -9.54 -0.10
C VAL A 100 3.04 -10.19 1.24
N LEU A 101 2.88 -9.43 2.33
CA LEU A 101 2.99 -9.91 3.69
C LEU A 101 1.62 -9.77 4.37
N LYS A 102 1.00 -10.88 4.75
CA LYS A 102 -0.31 -10.86 5.43
C LYS A 102 -0.26 -10.05 6.71
N GLY A 103 -1.32 -9.29 6.98
CA GLY A 103 -1.45 -8.45 8.17
C GLY A 103 -1.50 -9.24 9.48
N ALA A 104 -1.95 -10.49 9.44
CA ALA A 104 -1.98 -11.38 10.59
C ALA A 104 -1.81 -12.84 10.19
N TYR A 105 -1.30 -13.64 11.12
CA TYR A 105 -1.26 -15.10 11.07
C TYR A 105 -1.95 -15.65 12.32
N GLY A 106 -3.11 -16.26 12.13
CA GLY A 106 -3.96 -16.69 13.24
C GLY A 106 -4.45 -15.49 14.08
N LYS A 107 -4.14 -15.50 15.37
CA LYS A 107 -4.54 -14.43 16.31
C LYS A 107 -3.51 -13.30 16.44
N GLU A 108 -2.33 -13.46 15.88
CA GLU A 108 -1.22 -12.52 16.02
C GLU A 108 -1.10 -11.60 14.80
N ALA A 109 -1.02 -10.29 15.05
CA ALA A 109 -0.73 -9.31 14.02
C ALA A 109 0.73 -9.44 13.56
N THR A 110 0.94 -9.37 12.25
CA THR A 110 2.27 -9.38 11.67
C THR A 110 2.95 -8.03 11.92
N ARG A 111 4.21 -8.07 12.32
CA ARG A 111 5.02 -6.85 12.42
C ARG A 111 5.24 -6.26 11.02
N PRO A 112 5.10 -4.92 10.86
CA PRO A 112 5.40 -4.28 9.59
C PRO A 112 6.86 -4.54 9.18
N PRO A 113 7.17 -4.51 7.87
CA PRO A 113 8.55 -4.55 7.40
C PRO A 113 9.34 -3.39 7.99
N MET A 114 10.58 -3.66 8.39
CA MET A 114 11.46 -2.60 8.91
C MET A 114 11.91 -1.70 7.76
N VAL A 115 11.74 -0.38 7.90
CA VAL A 115 12.20 0.60 6.91
C VAL A 115 13.36 1.40 7.50
N VAL A 116 14.46 1.44 6.77
CA VAL A 116 15.68 2.16 7.19
C VAL A 116 16.17 3.07 6.06
N ASP A 117 16.95 4.07 6.41
CA ASP A 117 17.65 4.92 5.45
C ASP A 117 18.95 4.26 4.91
N SER A 118 19.68 4.97 4.07
CA SER A 118 20.94 4.50 3.47
C SER A 118 22.04 4.20 4.49
N VAL A 119 21.97 4.77 5.70
CA VAL A 119 22.92 4.55 6.80
C VAL A 119 22.40 3.60 7.87
N ASN A 120 21.36 2.83 7.56
CA ASN A 120 20.70 1.85 8.46
C ASN A 120 19.99 2.45 9.68
N LYS A 121 19.67 3.73 9.68
CA LYS A 121 18.85 4.35 10.71
C LYS A 121 17.38 4.05 10.42
N LYS A 122 16.64 3.54 11.42
CA LYS A 122 15.21 3.28 11.27
C LYS A 122 14.45 4.58 11.00
N LEU A 123 13.63 4.57 9.96
CA LEU A 123 12.73 5.67 9.62
C LEU A 123 11.49 5.65 10.51
N GLY A 124 10.92 6.83 10.75
CA GLY A 124 9.71 6.99 11.57
C GLY A 124 8.48 6.32 10.94
N GLU A 125 7.44 6.15 11.75
CA GLU A 125 6.17 5.53 11.30
C GLU A 125 5.42 6.42 10.29
N ASP A 126 5.70 7.72 10.31
CA ASP A 126 5.12 8.69 9.37
C ASP A 126 5.78 8.67 7.99
N PHE A 127 6.92 7.98 7.86
CA PHE A 127 7.61 7.88 6.59
C PHE A 127 6.81 7.01 5.61
N LYS A 128 6.52 7.58 4.45
CA LYS A 128 5.85 6.88 3.35
C LYS A 128 6.81 6.73 2.18
N LEU A 129 7.17 5.51 1.88
CA LEU A 129 7.90 5.20 0.66
C LEU A 129 7.04 5.52 -0.56
N THR A 130 7.64 6.07 -1.60
CA THR A 130 6.98 6.47 -2.84
C THR A 130 7.43 5.61 -4.02
N SER A 131 6.59 5.51 -5.03
CA SER A 131 6.95 4.85 -6.30
C SER A 131 8.06 5.62 -7.00
N GLY A 132 8.97 4.88 -7.64
CA GLY A 132 10.16 5.43 -8.30
C GLY A 132 11.38 5.57 -7.39
N SER A 133 11.23 5.39 -6.07
CA SER A 133 12.37 5.35 -5.15
C SER A 133 13.22 4.10 -5.36
N THR A 134 14.54 4.25 -5.25
CA THR A 134 15.49 3.12 -5.31
C THR A 134 15.67 2.53 -3.91
N VAL A 135 15.52 1.22 -3.81
CA VAL A 135 15.55 0.50 -2.53
C VAL A 135 16.37 -0.77 -2.59
N ASN A 136 16.91 -1.17 -1.43
CA ASN A 136 17.40 -2.52 -1.19
C ASN A 136 16.34 -3.28 -0.40
N LEU A 137 16.09 -4.53 -0.76
CA LEU A 137 15.05 -5.36 -0.18
C LEU A 137 15.64 -6.58 0.49
N SER A 138 15.13 -6.94 1.66
CA SER A 138 15.46 -8.18 2.34
C SER A 138 14.21 -9.04 2.48
N PHE A 139 14.30 -10.30 2.02
CA PHE A 139 13.21 -11.27 2.02
C PHE A 139 13.57 -12.54 2.76
N VAL A 140 12.53 -13.28 3.11
CA VAL A 140 12.63 -14.70 3.44
C VAL A 140 11.84 -15.48 2.39
N PHE A 141 12.45 -16.50 1.82
CA PHE A 141 11.78 -17.44 0.92
C PHE A 141 10.84 -18.34 1.70
N VAL A 142 9.61 -18.46 1.20
CA VAL A 142 8.60 -19.36 1.75
C VAL A 142 8.10 -20.25 0.62
N PRO A 143 8.69 -21.43 0.42
CA PRO A 143 8.18 -22.38 -0.55
C PRO A 143 6.82 -22.91 -0.11
N TYR A 144 5.92 -23.12 -1.06
CA TYR A 144 4.58 -23.61 -0.81
C TYR A 144 4.08 -24.51 -1.93
N TYR A 145 3.12 -25.35 -1.59
CA TYR A 145 2.31 -26.09 -2.52
C TYR A 145 0.86 -26.15 -2.02
N MET A 146 -0.07 -25.81 -2.89
CA MET A 146 -1.52 -25.95 -2.66
C MET A 146 -2.13 -26.71 -3.82
N ALA A 147 -2.61 -27.91 -3.55
CA ALA A 147 -3.19 -28.78 -4.56
C ALA A 147 -4.47 -28.19 -5.19
N THR A 148 -5.18 -27.33 -4.44
CA THR A 148 -6.41 -26.68 -4.89
C THR A 148 -6.14 -25.22 -5.27
N GLY A 149 -6.06 -24.92 -6.55
CA GLY A 149 -6.15 -23.58 -7.13
C GLY A 149 -4.82 -22.85 -7.32
N VAL A 150 -4.04 -22.59 -6.27
CA VAL A 150 -2.85 -21.71 -6.36
C VAL A 150 -1.62 -22.40 -6.93
N GLY A 151 -1.55 -23.76 -6.82
CA GLY A 151 -0.40 -24.51 -7.31
C GLY A 151 0.84 -24.43 -6.41
N ALA A 152 2.01 -24.54 -7.02
CA ALA A 152 3.30 -24.54 -6.32
C ALA A 152 4.12 -23.29 -6.60
N GLY A 153 4.94 -22.87 -5.65
CA GLY A 153 5.80 -21.73 -5.82
C GLY A 153 6.67 -21.40 -4.61
N VAL A 154 7.34 -20.27 -4.72
CA VAL A 154 8.08 -19.66 -3.61
C VAL A 154 7.58 -18.23 -3.44
N SER A 155 7.03 -17.93 -2.28
CA SER A 155 6.64 -16.58 -1.90
C SER A 155 7.82 -15.84 -1.28
N LEU A 156 7.99 -14.58 -1.61
CA LEU A 156 8.96 -13.67 -1.00
C LEU A 156 8.29 -12.92 0.14
N ARG A 157 8.66 -13.23 1.37
CA ARG A 157 8.16 -12.53 2.55
C ARG A 157 9.08 -11.37 2.88
N LEU A 158 8.61 -10.15 2.68
CA LEU A 158 9.35 -8.93 2.95
C LEU A 158 9.68 -8.80 4.44
N ARG A 159 10.95 -8.52 4.77
CA ARG A 159 11.46 -8.34 6.13
C ARG A 159 11.90 -6.92 6.38
N ALA A 160 12.64 -6.35 5.44
CA ALA A 160 13.17 -5.00 5.56
C ALA A 160 13.30 -4.33 4.20
N VAL A 161 13.23 -3.00 4.21
CA VAL A 161 13.45 -2.11 3.08
C VAL A 161 14.46 -1.06 3.50
N GLN A 162 15.54 -0.94 2.75
CA GLN A 162 16.49 0.16 2.90
C GLN A 162 16.28 1.13 1.75
N VAL A 163 15.99 2.38 2.07
CA VAL A 163 15.83 3.45 1.08
C VAL A 163 17.21 3.98 0.71
N VAL A 164 17.60 3.80 -0.56
CA VAL A 164 18.89 4.25 -1.11
C VAL A 164 18.73 5.63 -1.70
N ASP A 165 17.73 5.81 -2.55
CA ASP A 165 17.36 7.08 -3.16
C ASP A 165 15.85 7.28 -3.05
N TYR A 166 15.45 8.41 -2.50
CA TYR A 166 14.06 8.74 -2.24
C TYR A 166 13.53 9.75 -3.25
N VAL A 167 12.51 9.36 -3.99
CA VAL A 167 11.77 10.25 -4.89
C VAL A 167 10.54 10.78 -4.15
N PRO A 168 10.50 12.04 -3.74
CA PRO A 168 9.35 12.60 -3.05
C PRO A 168 8.12 12.62 -3.95
N MET A 169 6.94 12.50 -3.34
CA MET A 169 5.68 12.68 -4.06
C MET A 169 5.62 14.11 -4.57
N LYS A 170 5.55 14.29 -5.89
CA LYS A 170 5.30 15.60 -6.46
C LYS A 170 3.84 15.95 -6.23
N GLU A 171 3.59 16.89 -5.34
CA GLU A 171 2.31 17.57 -5.30
C GLU A 171 2.26 18.49 -6.53
N SER A 172 1.69 17.99 -7.62
CA SER A 172 1.44 18.83 -8.79
C SER A 172 0.16 19.62 -8.54
N SER A 173 0.31 20.90 -8.21
CA SER A 173 -0.82 21.82 -8.30
C SER A 173 -1.21 21.98 -9.77
N PRO A 174 -2.50 21.91 -10.12
CA PRO A 174 -2.96 22.25 -11.47
C PRO A 174 -2.93 23.75 -11.75
N PHE A 175 -2.49 24.55 -10.77
CA PHE A 175 -2.40 26.00 -10.86
C PHE A 175 -0.94 26.45 -10.94
N ASP A 176 -0.70 27.42 -11.81
CA ASP A 176 0.58 28.12 -11.86
C ASP A 176 0.70 29.12 -10.71
N SER A 177 1.94 29.46 -10.34
CA SER A 177 2.18 30.51 -9.35
C SER A 177 1.75 31.88 -9.90
N VAL A 178 1.00 32.63 -9.11
CA VAL A 178 0.59 34.00 -9.45
C VAL A 178 1.52 34.97 -8.71
N GLU A 179 2.25 35.81 -9.45
CA GLU A 179 3.11 36.84 -8.86
C GLU A 179 2.26 37.83 -8.07
N GLY A 180 2.64 38.13 -6.82
CA GLY A 180 1.91 38.99 -5.92
C GLY A 180 0.67 38.41 -5.31
N GLY A 181 0.40 37.08 -5.51
CA GLY A 181 -0.68 36.35 -4.87
C GLY A 181 -0.42 36.07 -3.40
N PHE A 182 -1.46 35.58 -2.70
CA PHE A 182 -1.39 35.18 -1.29
C PHE A 182 -0.40 34.01 -1.11
N SER A 183 0.54 34.14 -0.17
CA SER A 183 1.47 33.09 0.23
C SER A 183 1.30 32.80 1.72
N ALA A 184 0.99 31.56 2.06
CA ALA A 184 0.78 31.10 3.45
C ALA A 184 2.06 31.15 4.32
N GLY A 185 3.24 31.36 3.70
CA GLY A 185 4.53 31.42 4.40
C GLY A 185 5.04 32.83 4.67
N SER A 186 4.41 33.89 4.16
CA SER A 186 4.78 35.26 4.47
C SER A 186 4.14 35.69 5.78
N THR A 187 4.93 35.82 6.82
CA THR A 187 4.54 36.35 8.15
C THR A 187 4.27 37.85 8.14
N ASP A 188 3.96 38.44 7.00
CA ASP A 188 3.46 39.79 6.96
C ASP A 188 1.97 39.80 7.21
N ASN A 189 1.61 40.29 8.38
CA ASN A 189 0.30 40.46 8.96
C ASN A 189 -0.59 41.36 8.07
N VAL A 190 -1.03 40.83 6.92
CA VAL A 190 -2.01 41.53 6.08
C VAL A 190 -3.32 40.75 6.18
N SER A 191 -4.25 41.31 6.94
CA SER A 191 -5.64 40.87 6.95
C SER A 191 -6.17 40.83 5.50
N PRO A 192 -6.93 39.79 5.08
CA PRO A 192 -7.47 39.70 3.72
C PRO A 192 -8.42 40.84 3.34
N PHE A 193 -8.68 41.79 4.24
CA PHE A 193 -9.50 42.96 4.00
C PHE A 193 -8.75 44.31 4.11
N GLY A 194 -7.42 44.31 4.01
CA GLY A 194 -6.65 45.53 3.76
C GLY A 194 -6.66 46.61 4.88
N ALA A 195 -7.01 46.24 6.12
CA ALA A 195 -6.95 47.16 7.26
C ALA A 195 -5.65 46.92 8.06
N LYS A 196 -4.74 47.92 8.02
CA LYS A 196 -3.60 48.01 8.92
C LYS A 196 -4.13 48.21 10.35
N VAL A 197 -3.97 47.21 11.21
CA VAL A 197 -4.24 47.37 12.63
C VAL A 197 -2.95 47.89 13.29
N GLU A 198 -2.92 49.17 13.60
CA GLU A 198 -1.92 49.76 14.52
C GLU A 198 -2.19 49.22 15.94
N LYS A 199 -1.16 48.64 16.53
CA LYS A 199 -1.17 48.25 17.94
C LYS A 199 -1.11 49.50 18.80
N GLU A 200 -2.21 49.90 19.43
CA GLU A 200 -2.18 50.65 20.67
C GLU A 200 -2.44 49.70 21.85
N ALA A 201 -1.50 49.70 22.76
CA ALA A 201 -1.58 49.01 24.01
C ALA A 201 -2.36 49.90 25.02
N THR A 202 -3.53 49.42 25.46
CA THR A 202 -4.06 49.86 26.77
C THR A 202 -4.77 48.72 27.44
N ALA A 203 -4.51 48.67 28.75
CA ALA A 203 -4.97 47.69 29.72
C ALA A 203 -6.46 47.89 30.10
N ASP A 204 -6.97 46.83 30.71
CA ASP A 204 -8.15 46.78 31.60
C ASP A 204 -9.52 47.21 31.06
N ALA A 205 -10.42 46.19 30.98
CA ALA A 205 -11.71 46.23 31.65
C ALA A 205 -12.42 44.89 31.45
N GLU A 206 -12.73 44.25 32.56
CA GLU A 206 -13.73 43.18 32.71
C GLU A 206 -15.09 43.79 32.41
N GLU A 207 -15.88 43.17 31.53
CA GLU A 207 -17.35 43.27 31.52
C GLU A 207 -17.98 42.00 31.00
N ASP A 208 -18.67 41.42 31.91
CA ASP A 208 -19.79 40.50 32.01
C ASP A 208 -20.85 40.67 30.92
N TRP A 209 -21.15 39.61 30.18
CA TRP A 209 -22.34 39.51 29.35
C TRP A 209 -23.02 38.15 29.55
N GLU A 210 -23.99 38.19 30.52
CA GLU A 210 -25.06 37.19 30.58
C GLU A 210 -26.09 37.39 29.46
N ASP A 211 -26.61 36.24 29.02
CA ASP A 211 -27.96 35.96 28.46
C ASP A 211 -28.43 36.61 27.17
N GLU A 212 -28.70 35.79 26.18
CA GLU A 212 -30.01 35.33 25.71
C GLU A 212 -29.93 34.57 24.40
N ALA A 213 -30.39 33.33 24.40
CA ALA A 213 -30.76 32.58 23.19
C ALA A 213 -32.11 33.09 22.63
N PRO A 214 -32.41 32.95 21.36
CA PRO A 214 -33.26 31.81 21.02
C PRO A 214 -32.91 31.05 19.74
N VAL A 215 -33.03 29.78 19.90
CA VAL A 215 -33.17 28.67 18.99
C VAL A 215 -34.05 29.03 17.75
N LYS A 216 -33.53 28.76 16.55
CA LYS A 216 -34.33 28.45 15.37
C LYS A 216 -33.89 27.14 14.73
N GLU A 217 -34.73 26.14 14.88
CA GLU A 217 -34.67 24.85 14.22
C GLU A 217 -34.72 24.97 12.69
N PRO A 218 -33.94 24.21 11.93
CA PRO A 218 -34.19 24.05 10.50
C PRO A 218 -35.18 22.92 10.25
N LYS A 219 -36.19 23.26 9.46
CA LYS A 219 -37.28 22.41 8.97
C LYS A 219 -36.75 21.13 8.29
N LYS A 220 -37.29 19.99 8.73
CA LYS A 220 -37.20 18.69 8.07
C LYS A 220 -37.82 18.73 6.68
N MET A 221 -36.99 18.54 5.65
CA MET A 221 -37.47 18.18 4.32
C MET A 221 -37.84 16.70 4.29
N GLN A 222 -39.12 16.43 4.05
CA GLN A 222 -39.62 15.08 3.79
C GLN A 222 -39.22 14.65 2.38
N VAL A 223 -38.38 13.61 2.32
CA VAL A 223 -38.08 12.90 1.07
C VAL A 223 -39.17 11.84 0.87
N LYS A 224 -39.97 12.02 -0.19
CA LYS A 224 -40.97 11.04 -0.64
C LYS A 224 -40.28 9.75 -1.07
N LYS A 225 -40.64 8.65 -0.42
CA LYS A 225 -40.32 7.28 -0.78
C LYS A 225 -41.05 6.92 -2.09
N ALA A 226 -40.31 6.70 -3.17
CA ALA A 226 -40.81 6.02 -4.35
C ALA A 226 -40.51 4.52 -4.24
N ALA A 227 -41.55 3.71 -4.42
CA ALA A 227 -41.49 2.25 -4.36
C ALA A 227 -40.78 1.67 -5.60
N PRO A 228 -40.05 0.55 -5.46
CA PRO A 228 -39.45 -0.13 -6.61
C PRO A 228 -40.51 -0.98 -7.34
N LYS A 229 -40.58 -0.80 -8.65
CA LYS A 229 -41.28 -1.71 -9.55
C LYS A 229 -40.43 -2.93 -9.78
N GLU A 230 -40.99 -4.09 -9.50
CA GLU A 230 -40.49 -5.39 -9.94
C GLU A 230 -40.55 -5.47 -11.48
N GLU A 231 -39.46 -5.73 -12.13
CA GLU A 231 -39.39 -6.34 -13.46
C GLU A 231 -38.63 -7.67 -13.32
N LYS A 232 -39.41 -8.73 -13.20
CA LYS A 232 -39.02 -10.09 -13.55
C LYS A 232 -39.03 -10.19 -15.07
N GLN A 233 -37.91 -10.37 -15.71
CA GLN A 233 -37.76 -10.94 -17.05
C GLN A 233 -36.63 -11.96 -17.00
N GLU A 234 -37.04 -13.18 -17.01
CA GLU A 234 -36.71 -14.33 -17.87
C GLU A 234 -35.31 -14.26 -18.52
N LEU A 235 -34.39 -15.00 -17.94
CA LEU A 235 -33.18 -15.50 -18.58
C LEU A 235 -33.16 -17.03 -18.45
N ALA A 236 -34.08 -17.65 -19.19
CA ALA A 236 -34.00 -19.04 -19.56
C ALA A 236 -33.80 -19.10 -21.09
N ALA A 237 -32.85 -19.93 -21.53
CA ALA A 237 -32.48 -20.24 -22.92
C ALA A 237 -31.31 -19.42 -23.52
N VAL A 238 -30.08 -19.86 -23.21
CA VAL A 238 -28.99 -20.09 -24.16
C VAL A 238 -27.98 -21.01 -23.48
N ILE A 239 -28.26 -22.27 -23.43
CA ILE A 239 -27.29 -23.36 -23.28
C ILE A 239 -27.73 -24.42 -24.28
N ASP A 240 -27.18 -24.38 -25.47
CA ASP A 240 -27.01 -25.46 -26.43
C ASP A 240 -26.30 -24.89 -27.65
N ASP A 241 -25.00 -25.10 -27.70
CA ASP A 241 -24.21 -25.24 -28.94
C ASP A 241 -22.71 -25.15 -28.59
N TRP A 242 -22.15 -26.21 -28.05
CA TRP A 242 -20.69 -26.46 -28.12
C TRP A 242 -20.47 -27.98 -28.01
N ASP A 243 -20.94 -28.74 -29.03
CA ASP A 243 -20.41 -30.02 -29.39
C ASP A 243 -20.19 -29.99 -30.92
N ASP A 244 -18.92 -29.76 -31.29
CA ASP A 244 -18.24 -30.34 -32.47
C ASP A 244 -16.75 -30.08 -32.34
#